data_1da81f97524ab326c257016d59c0f25e
#
_entry.id   1da81f97524ab326c257016d59c0f25e
#
_cell.length_a   1.000
_cell.length_b   1.000
_cell.length_c   1.000
_cell.angle_alpha   90.00
_cell.angle_beta   90.00
_cell.angle_gamma   90.00
#
_symmetry.space_group_name_H-M   'P 1'
#
loop_
_entity.id
_entity.type
_entity.pdbx_description
1 polymer ?
#
loop_
_entity_poly.entity_id
_entity_poly.type
_entity_poly.pdbx_seq_one_letter_code
_entity_poly.pdbx_strand_id
1 'polypeptide(L)'
;MAEHIAGSEEEFVARMNQRAKKLGMKNTTFVNCCGLDVDGHLTTAYDIALMSRELITKYPQIHDYSMIWMDTITHETKKGSKEFGLTNTNKLVRQYQYTTGLKTGSTGKAKFCVSATAKKDKTELIAVIMAAPDPKGRFQ
;
A
#
# COMPACT_ATOMS: atom_id res chain seq x y z
N MET A 1 7.12 -13.79 -0.38
CA MET A 1 7.86 -12.86 0.52
C MET A 1 7.53 -13.09 1.99
N ALA A 2 6.26 -13.19 2.39
CA ALA A 2 5.88 -13.44 3.78
C ALA A 2 6.55 -14.68 4.37
N GLU A 3 6.44 -15.80 3.70
CA GLU A 3 7.09 -17.06 4.07
C GLU A 3 8.62 -16.96 4.14
N HIS A 4 9.24 -16.23 3.21
CA HIS A 4 10.67 -15.99 3.22
C HIS A 4 11.15 -15.19 4.45
N ILE A 5 10.34 -14.23 4.90
CA ILE A 5 10.67 -13.33 6.02
C ILE A 5 10.36 -13.98 7.37
N ALA A 6 9.29 -14.75 7.46
CA ALA A 6 8.75 -15.21 8.74
C ALA A 6 8.64 -16.74 8.87
N GLY A 7 8.93 -17.49 7.80
CA GLY A 7 8.83 -18.95 7.76
C GLY A 7 7.44 -19.45 7.33
N SER A 8 6.37 -18.72 7.64
CA SER A 8 5.02 -19.01 7.18
C SER A 8 4.20 -17.72 6.99
N GLU A 9 3.06 -17.79 6.29
CA GLU A 9 2.13 -16.68 6.18
C GLU A 9 1.50 -16.35 7.53
N GLU A 10 1.13 -17.35 8.31
CA GLU A 10 0.54 -17.18 9.64
C GLU A 10 1.46 -16.39 10.56
N GLU A 11 2.74 -16.76 10.61
CA GLU A 11 3.74 -16.05 11.43
C GLU A 11 3.94 -14.61 10.93
N PHE A 12 3.92 -14.40 9.62
CA PHE A 12 4.03 -13.05 9.06
C PHE A 12 2.81 -12.19 9.43
N VAL A 13 1.59 -12.74 9.34
CA VAL A 13 0.35 -12.06 9.74
C VAL A 13 0.36 -11.77 11.25
N ALA A 14 0.86 -12.69 12.07
CA ALA A 14 1.04 -12.43 13.50
C ALA A 14 1.95 -11.23 13.76
N ARG A 15 3.08 -11.12 13.04
CA ARG A 15 3.98 -9.96 13.09
C ARG A 15 3.32 -8.68 12.61
N MET A 16 2.51 -8.73 11.55
CA MET A 16 1.73 -7.59 11.05
C MET A 16 0.78 -7.06 12.15
N ASN A 17 0.02 -7.95 12.80
CA ASN A 17 -0.90 -7.58 13.89
C ASN A 17 -0.14 -7.04 15.11
N GLN A 18 0.98 -7.65 15.48
CA GLN A 18 1.82 -7.13 16.56
C GLN A 18 2.34 -5.73 16.25
N ARG A 19 2.75 -5.48 15.00
CA ARG A 19 3.19 -4.15 14.56
C ARG A 19 2.07 -3.14 14.58
N ALA A 20 0.89 -3.50 14.07
CA ALA A 20 -0.31 -2.66 14.12
C ALA A 20 -0.62 -2.22 15.56
N LYS A 21 -0.61 -3.16 16.50
CA LYS A 21 -0.80 -2.87 17.94
C LYS A 21 0.25 -1.89 18.47
N LYS A 22 1.54 -2.08 18.14
CA LYS A 22 2.63 -1.18 18.54
C LYS A 22 2.48 0.23 17.98
N LEU A 23 1.87 0.37 16.80
CA LEU A 23 1.60 1.66 16.16
C LEU A 23 0.33 2.35 16.67
N GLY A 24 -0.44 1.69 17.54
CA GLY A 24 -1.70 2.20 18.05
C GLY A 24 -2.87 2.09 17.06
N MET A 25 -2.78 1.19 16.08
CA MET A 25 -3.86 0.88 15.12
C MET A 25 -4.93 0.03 15.80
N LYS A 26 -5.84 0.71 16.53
CA LYS A 26 -6.80 0.05 17.43
C LYS A 26 -7.93 -0.68 16.72
N ASN A 27 -8.19 -0.32 15.46
CA ASN A 27 -9.30 -0.84 14.68
C ASN A 27 -8.81 -1.62 13.45
N THR A 28 -7.61 -2.21 13.54
CA THR A 28 -7.01 -2.97 12.46
C THR A 28 -6.74 -4.41 12.89
N THR A 29 -7.16 -5.34 12.06
CA THR A 29 -6.84 -6.77 12.15
C THR A 29 -6.47 -7.27 10.77
N PHE A 30 -5.29 -7.83 10.64
CA PHE A 30 -4.82 -8.52 9.44
C PHE A 30 -5.11 -10.02 9.57
N VAL A 31 -5.69 -10.61 8.53
CA VAL A 31 -5.99 -12.05 8.44
C VAL A 31 -5.13 -12.73 7.37
N ASN A 32 -4.71 -11.96 6.37
CA ASN A 32 -3.75 -12.40 5.35
C ASN A 32 -2.74 -11.30 5.05
N CYS A 33 -1.68 -11.63 4.34
CA CYS A 33 -0.64 -10.68 3.95
C CYS A 33 -0.83 -10.06 2.55
N CYS A 34 -1.80 -10.53 1.76
CA CYS A 34 -2.02 -10.12 0.38
C CYS A 34 -3.15 -9.09 0.21
N GLY A 35 -3.98 -8.87 1.22
CA GLY A 35 -5.06 -7.88 1.20
C GLY A 35 -6.33 -8.34 0.49
N LEU A 36 -6.53 -9.64 0.30
CA LEU A 36 -7.78 -10.20 -0.23
C LEU A 36 -8.89 -10.15 0.80
N ASP A 37 -10.13 -10.01 0.31
CA ASP A 37 -11.32 -9.97 1.15
C ASP A 37 -11.50 -11.27 1.92
N VAL A 38 -11.49 -11.18 3.24
CA VAL A 38 -11.81 -12.24 4.17
C VAL A 38 -12.45 -11.63 5.41
N ASP A 39 -13.32 -12.37 6.07
CA ASP A 39 -14.00 -11.87 7.26
C ASP A 39 -13.00 -11.60 8.39
N GLY A 40 -13.15 -10.46 9.05
CA GLY A 40 -12.23 -10.01 10.09
C GLY A 40 -10.99 -9.24 9.58
N HIS A 41 -10.74 -9.18 8.27
CA HIS A 41 -9.64 -8.38 7.71
C HIS A 41 -10.10 -6.92 7.59
N LEU A 42 -9.91 -6.15 8.64
CA LEU A 42 -10.49 -4.81 8.80
C LEU A 42 -9.43 -3.76 9.16
N THR A 43 -9.67 -2.54 8.73
CA THR A 43 -8.88 -1.38 9.10
C THR A 43 -9.71 -0.09 9.03
N THR A 44 -9.11 1.04 9.39
CA THR A 44 -9.68 2.39 9.23
C THR A 44 -8.72 3.30 8.49
N ALA A 45 -9.24 4.40 7.93
CA ALA A 45 -8.41 5.42 7.29
C ALA A 45 -7.37 6.01 8.26
N TYR A 46 -7.75 6.19 9.52
CA TYR A 46 -6.85 6.68 10.56
C TYR A 46 -5.69 5.69 10.83
N ASP A 47 -6.00 4.41 10.98
CA ASP A 47 -4.98 3.38 11.24
C ASP A 47 -4.02 3.24 10.06
N ILE A 48 -4.53 3.31 8.82
CA ILE A 48 -3.68 3.34 7.63
C ILE A 48 -2.80 4.59 7.59
N ALA A 49 -3.29 5.75 8.03
CA ALA A 49 -2.47 6.95 8.13
C ALA A 49 -1.34 6.80 9.17
N LEU A 50 -1.60 6.15 10.31
CA LEU A 50 -0.57 5.83 11.31
C LEU A 50 0.53 4.93 10.72
N MET A 51 0.13 3.86 10.02
CA MET A 51 1.07 2.95 9.36
C MET A 51 1.86 3.67 8.27
N SER A 52 1.21 4.48 7.45
CA SER A 52 1.85 5.24 6.39
C SER A 52 2.87 6.23 6.95
N ARG A 53 2.53 6.94 8.03
CA ARG A 53 3.44 7.86 8.72
C ARG A 53 4.69 7.12 9.22
N GLU A 54 4.53 5.98 9.88
CA GLU A 54 5.65 5.17 10.33
C GLU A 54 6.55 4.77 9.17
N LEU A 55 5.96 4.32 8.07
CA LEU A 55 6.69 3.88 6.89
C LEU A 55 7.52 5.01 6.28
N ILE A 56 6.93 6.16 5.97
CA ILE A 56 7.63 7.26 5.31
C ILE A 56 8.65 7.95 6.22
N THR A 57 8.43 7.91 7.54
CA THR A 57 9.33 8.54 8.51
C THR A 57 10.57 7.68 8.77
N LYS A 58 10.40 6.36 8.89
CA LYS A 58 11.51 5.44 9.23
C LYS A 58 12.19 4.86 8.00
N TYR A 59 11.48 4.78 6.89
CA TYR A 59 11.96 4.16 5.66
C TYR A 59 11.66 5.07 4.45
N PRO A 60 12.24 6.28 4.41
CA PRO A 60 11.95 7.27 3.36
C PRO A 60 12.28 6.76 1.96
N GLN A 61 13.13 5.74 1.83
CA GLN A 61 13.44 5.07 0.55
C GLN A 61 12.19 4.49 -0.14
N ILE A 62 11.07 4.33 0.59
CA ILE A 62 9.82 3.88 -0.03
C ILE A 62 9.35 4.83 -1.14
N HIS A 63 9.72 6.11 -1.07
CA HIS A 63 9.38 7.09 -2.09
C HIS A 63 10.04 6.78 -3.43
N ASP A 64 11.25 6.23 -3.45
CA ASP A 64 11.97 5.86 -4.67
C ASP A 64 11.17 4.82 -5.47
N TYR A 65 10.51 3.90 -4.77
CA TYR A 65 9.68 2.86 -5.37
C TYR A 65 8.25 3.31 -5.66
N SER A 66 7.62 4.01 -4.73
CA SER A 66 6.21 4.42 -4.85
C SER A 66 5.99 5.48 -5.93
N MET A 67 7.04 6.16 -6.37
CA MET A 67 7.02 7.17 -7.43
C MET A 67 7.35 6.62 -8.82
N ILE A 68 7.78 5.37 -8.94
CA ILE A 68 7.98 4.75 -10.26
C ILE A 68 6.63 4.71 -10.99
N TRP A 69 6.56 5.34 -12.16
CA TRP A 69 5.34 5.37 -12.97
C TRP A 69 5.17 4.13 -13.82
N MET A 70 6.22 3.74 -14.52
CA MET A 70 6.25 2.55 -15.38
C MET A 70 7.55 1.81 -15.20
N ASP A 71 7.47 0.49 -15.25
CA ASP A 71 8.61 -0.39 -15.23
C ASP A 71 8.30 -1.68 -15.98
N THR A 72 9.32 -2.45 -16.31
CA THR A 72 9.18 -3.74 -16.98
C THR A 72 9.89 -4.81 -16.18
N ILE A 73 9.19 -5.91 -15.93
CA ILE A 73 9.78 -7.10 -15.30
C ILE A 73 9.84 -8.23 -16.31
N THR A 74 10.94 -8.98 -16.30
CA THR A 74 11.09 -10.19 -17.09
C THR A 74 10.68 -11.39 -16.25
N HIS A 75 9.66 -12.11 -16.70
CA HIS A 75 9.22 -13.35 -16.08
C HIS A 75 9.84 -14.52 -16.80
N GLU A 76 10.80 -15.18 -16.14
CA GLU A 76 11.48 -16.37 -16.66
C GLU A 76 10.76 -17.63 -16.20
N THR A 77 10.45 -18.51 -17.14
CA THR A 77 9.84 -19.82 -16.89
C THR A 77 10.59 -20.91 -17.64
N LYS A 78 10.32 -22.16 -17.34
CA LYS A 78 10.85 -23.31 -18.09
C LYS A 78 10.45 -23.29 -19.58
N LYS A 79 9.43 -22.50 -19.97
CA LYS A 79 8.93 -22.35 -21.35
C LYS A 79 9.48 -21.14 -22.09
N GLY A 80 10.36 -20.35 -21.45
CA GLY A 80 10.94 -19.14 -22.00
C GLY A 80 10.72 -17.92 -21.12
N SER A 81 11.21 -16.77 -21.55
CA SER A 81 11.08 -15.51 -20.86
C SER A 81 10.04 -14.61 -21.53
N LYS A 82 9.31 -13.83 -20.72
CA LYS A 82 8.30 -12.88 -21.18
C LYS A 82 8.40 -11.60 -20.37
N GLU A 83 8.40 -10.47 -21.08
CA GLU A 83 8.35 -9.15 -20.45
C GLU A 83 6.91 -8.76 -20.09
N PHE A 84 6.76 -8.17 -18.89
CA PHE A 84 5.52 -7.58 -18.41
C PHE A 84 5.77 -6.10 -18.09
N GLY A 85 5.08 -5.23 -18.81
CA GLY A 85 5.01 -3.81 -18.47
C GLY A 85 4.10 -3.60 -17.26
N LEU A 86 4.60 -2.87 -16.27
CA LEU A 86 3.89 -2.46 -15.08
C LEU A 86 3.63 -0.96 -15.13
N THR A 87 2.45 -0.53 -14.69
CA THR A 87 2.10 0.88 -14.59
C THR A 87 1.54 1.16 -13.20
N ASN A 88 1.99 2.23 -12.57
CA ASN A 88 1.53 2.65 -11.27
C ASN A 88 0.04 3.03 -11.34
N THR A 89 -0.73 2.49 -10.42
CA THR A 89 -2.17 2.80 -10.32
C THR A 89 -2.46 4.08 -9.53
N ASN A 90 -1.44 4.65 -8.85
CA ASN A 90 -1.55 5.95 -8.20
C ASN A 90 -1.37 7.09 -9.21
N LYS A 91 -2.48 7.58 -9.75
CA LYS A 91 -2.47 8.65 -10.75
C LYS A 91 -1.90 9.98 -10.26
N LEU A 92 -1.90 10.22 -8.95
CA LEU A 92 -1.31 11.43 -8.36
C LEU A 92 0.17 11.57 -8.69
N VAL A 93 0.89 10.46 -8.92
CA VAL A 93 2.30 10.46 -9.37
C VAL A 93 2.51 11.30 -10.63
N ARG A 94 1.49 11.38 -11.51
CA ARG A 94 1.54 12.18 -12.74
C ARG A 94 0.69 13.46 -12.68
N GLN A 95 -0.25 13.55 -11.76
CA GLN A 95 -1.25 14.61 -11.72
C GLN A 95 -0.96 15.69 -10.68
N TYR A 96 -0.21 15.36 -9.65
CA TYR A 96 0.06 16.30 -8.56
C TYR A 96 1.55 16.42 -8.27
N GLN A 97 2.12 17.57 -8.54
CA GLN A 97 3.56 17.83 -8.51
C GLN A 97 4.25 17.59 -7.15
N TYR A 98 3.50 17.63 -6.06
CA TYR A 98 4.03 17.43 -4.71
C TYR A 98 3.86 16.00 -4.20
N THR A 99 3.29 15.09 -5.01
CA THR A 99 3.10 13.70 -4.64
C THR A 99 4.45 13.03 -4.35
N THR A 100 4.49 12.26 -3.26
CA THR A 100 5.63 11.42 -2.86
C THR A 100 5.25 9.92 -2.76
N GLY A 101 4.01 9.55 -3.04
CA GLY A 101 3.53 8.16 -3.03
C GLY A 101 2.05 8.08 -2.63
N LEU A 102 1.54 7.01 -2.06
CA LEU A 102 2.24 5.86 -1.49
C LEU A 102 1.71 4.54 -2.10
N LYS A 103 0.44 4.15 -1.77
CA LYS A 103 -0.13 2.86 -2.18
C LYS A 103 -1.62 2.96 -2.48
N THR A 104 -2.04 2.30 -3.56
CA THR A 104 -3.44 2.07 -3.90
C THR A 104 -3.83 0.62 -3.66
N GLY A 105 -5.11 0.37 -3.53
CA GLY A 105 -5.68 -0.98 -3.47
C GLY A 105 -7.14 -0.97 -3.91
N SER A 106 -7.62 -2.13 -4.34
CA SER A 106 -9.05 -2.34 -4.60
C SER A 106 -9.43 -3.80 -4.48
N THR A 107 -10.57 -4.06 -3.86
CA THR A 107 -11.20 -5.37 -3.77
C THR A 107 -12.71 -5.22 -3.91
N GLY A 108 -13.42 -6.32 -3.99
CA GLY A 108 -14.88 -6.31 -4.08
C GLY A 108 -15.56 -5.64 -2.88
N LYS A 109 -15.09 -5.94 -1.66
CA LYS A 109 -15.64 -5.37 -0.41
C LYS A 109 -15.04 -4.00 -0.09
N ALA A 110 -13.71 -3.86 -0.16
CA ALA A 110 -13.02 -2.61 0.19
C ALA A 110 -13.19 -1.49 -0.85
N LYS A 111 -13.64 -1.82 -2.05
CA LYS A 111 -13.74 -0.89 -3.18
C LYS A 111 -12.41 -0.22 -3.48
N PHE A 112 -12.39 1.06 -3.86
CA PHE A 112 -11.17 1.72 -4.28
C PHE A 112 -10.58 2.55 -3.13
N CYS A 113 -9.33 2.23 -2.78
CA CYS A 113 -8.63 2.85 -1.68
C CYS A 113 -7.31 3.47 -2.15
N VAL A 114 -6.85 4.49 -1.44
CA VAL A 114 -5.51 5.06 -1.59
C VAL A 114 -5.01 5.61 -0.25
N SER A 115 -3.76 5.34 0.05
CA SER A 115 -2.95 6.14 0.95
C SER A 115 -2.02 6.98 0.08
N ALA A 116 -2.22 8.28 0.08
CA ALA A 116 -1.43 9.23 -0.70
C ALA A 116 -0.54 10.05 0.23
N THR A 117 0.67 10.35 -0.24
CA THR A 117 1.61 11.23 0.46
C THR A 117 2.04 12.36 -0.47
N ALA A 118 2.25 13.53 0.10
CA ALA A 118 2.71 14.70 -0.62
C ALA A 118 3.61 15.54 0.27
N LYS A 119 4.63 16.16 -0.32
CA LYS A 119 5.58 17.02 0.38
C LYS A 119 5.77 18.32 -0.35
N LYS A 120 5.62 19.41 0.38
CA LYS A 120 5.97 20.74 -0.08
C LYS A 120 6.76 21.46 1.02
N ASP A 121 7.95 21.90 0.68
CA ASP A 121 8.89 22.54 1.59
C ASP A 121 9.18 21.63 2.82
N LYS A 122 8.84 22.10 4.01
CA LYS A 122 8.99 21.35 5.27
C LYS A 122 7.74 20.57 5.70
N THR A 123 6.65 20.69 4.94
CA THR A 123 5.37 20.05 5.27
C THR A 123 5.19 18.78 4.44
N GLU A 124 4.94 17.68 5.13
CA GLU A 124 4.58 16.40 4.51
C GLU A 124 3.21 15.99 5.03
N LEU A 125 2.32 15.62 4.12
CA LEU A 125 0.93 15.27 4.40
C LEU A 125 0.63 13.85 3.94
N ILE A 126 -0.30 13.22 4.65
CA ILE A 126 -0.85 11.91 4.32
C ILE A 126 -2.36 12.06 4.19
N ALA A 127 -2.91 11.61 3.07
CA ALA A 127 -4.34 11.52 2.84
C ALA A 127 -4.73 10.06 2.60
N VAL A 128 -5.72 9.56 3.33
CA VAL A 128 -6.21 8.20 3.16
C VAL A 128 -7.68 8.23 2.77
N ILE A 129 -7.98 7.69 1.61
CA ILE A 129 -9.32 7.49 1.10
C ILE A 129 -9.62 5.99 1.10
N MET A 130 -10.77 5.61 1.63
CA MET A 130 -11.25 4.22 1.65
C MET A 130 -12.65 4.15 1.08
N ALA A 131 -12.96 3.01 0.45
CA ALA A 131 -14.28 2.69 -0.08
C ALA A 131 -14.81 3.69 -1.11
N ALA A 132 -13.95 4.35 -1.89
CA ALA A 132 -14.42 5.19 -2.99
C ALA A 132 -15.23 4.34 -4.00
N PRO A 133 -16.33 4.86 -4.55
CA PRO A 133 -17.24 4.08 -5.38
C PRO A 133 -16.63 3.64 -6.72
N ASP A 134 -15.65 4.38 -7.21
CA ASP A 134 -14.99 4.14 -8.49
C ASP A 134 -13.50 4.49 -8.45
N PRO A 135 -12.71 4.06 -9.47
CA PRO A 135 -11.26 4.30 -9.50
C PRO A 135 -10.85 5.78 -9.54
N LYS A 136 -11.71 6.69 -10.02
CA LYS A 136 -11.42 8.12 -10.09
C LYS A 136 -11.71 8.81 -8.75
N GLY A 137 -12.80 8.42 -8.08
CA GLY A 137 -13.26 9.01 -6.84
C GLY A 137 -12.24 8.98 -5.70
N ARG A 138 -11.29 8.03 -5.71
CA ARG A 138 -10.21 8.01 -4.71
C ARG A 138 -9.13 9.07 -4.92
N PHE A 139 -9.18 9.84 -6.03
CA PHE A 139 -8.23 10.90 -6.36
C PHE A 139 -8.89 12.29 -6.42
N GLN A 140 -10.13 12.39 -6.09
CA GLN A 140 -10.90 13.64 -5.97
C GLN A 140 -10.96 14.06 -4.49
#